data_0833da7fd8bbf0c68b0a2109e628f278
#
_entry.id   0833da7fd8bbf0c68b0a2109e628f278
#
_cell.length_a   1.000
_cell.length_b   1.000
_cell.length_c   1.000
_cell.angle_alpha   90.00
_cell.angle_beta   90.00
_cell.angle_gamma   90.00
#
_symmetry.space_group_name_H-M   'P 1'
#
loop_
_entity.id
_entity.type
_entity.pdbx_description
1 polymer ?
#
loop_
_entity_poly.entity_id
_entity_poly.type
_entity_poly.pdbx_seq_one_letter_code
_entity_poly.pdbx_strand_id
1 'polypeptide(L)'
;MTEETQAPGRNDVNREAHDIPIDQRISRPSKWKQVITRIALAGLIIVSGLGSGYFIWGHSRSNQTASLEMNALMNAVNPKDGFKIQAIYGDVGPRLIAAGAIDLAIFTQLYQQTGQPLSAQEMDVLTKGSPYQIAITRENARFLLNYFWALGLTNKNAILNEGPIHQASGGQIDQFASTGGWTIGTKPASELFSSVEIIRLTAEQQARVEDVAKAVYRPCCDNPTHFPDCNHGMAMLGLLELMASQAASTEEMFLAAKYANAFWFPQQTLEQVIFFKTVQKVDYAEVGAKQIVGTEYSSGSGFKQVHQWLDENGYLENAPGSGNNCGV
;
A
#
# COMPACT_ATOMS: atom_id res chain seq x y z
N MET A 1 -11.18 -66.57 -24.17
CA MET A 1 -11.92 -66.60 -25.43
C MET A 1 -11.27 -65.51 -26.24
N THR A 2 -10.23 -65.85 -27.01
CA THR A 2 -10.25 -66.36 -28.39
C THR A 2 -10.61 -65.19 -29.30
N GLU A 3 -9.89 -64.82 -30.34
CA GLU A 3 -8.89 -65.40 -31.23
C GLU A 3 -8.45 -64.22 -32.12
N GLU A 4 -7.19 -63.94 -32.35
CA GLU A 4 -6.37 -64.45 -33.46
C GLU A 4 -7.02 -64.39 -34.88
N THR A 5 -6.42 -63.70 -35.86
CA THR A 5 -5.65 -64.32 -36.94
C THR A 5 -5.27 -63.27 -37.97
N GLN A 6 -3.99 -63.04 -38.24
CA GLN A 6 -3.13 -63.45 -39.36
C GLN A 6 -3.30 -62.74 -40.72
N ALA A 7 -2.14 -62.28 -41.20
CA ALA A 7 -1.79 -61.94 -42.59
C ALA A 7 -1.76 -63.16 -43.52
N PRO A 8 -1.60 -63.09 -44.85
CA PRO A 8 -0.34 -62.83 -45.56
C PRO A 8 -0.50 -62.11 -46.92
N GLY A 9 0.48 -61.72 -47.66
CA GLY A 9 1.53 -62.36 -48.41
C GLY A 9 2.07 -61.51 -49.52
N ARG A 10 3.30 -61.72 -49.83
CA ARG A 10 4.15 -61.16 -50.88
C ARG A 10 3.61 -61.40 -52.30
N ASN A 11 4.05 -60.52 -53.25
CA ASN A 11 4.73 -60.97 -54.48
C ASN A 11 5.51 -59.81 -55.13
N ASP A 12 6.78 -60.13 -55.43
CA ASP A 12 7.72 -59.42 -56.28
C ASP A 12 7.31 -59.58 -57.77
N VAL A 13 7.58 -58.56 -58.59
CA VAL A 13 8.01 -58.72 -59.98
C VAL A 13 8.90 -57.53 -60.42
N ASN A 14 10.14 -57.91 -60.82
CA ASN A 14 11.14 -57.14 -61.56
C ASN A 14 10.63 -56.62 -62.89
N ARG A 15 11.10 -55.42 -63.31
CA ARG A 15 11.58 -55.14 -64.67
C ARG A 15 12.34 -53.83 -64.78
N GLU A 16 13.58 -53.98 -65.06
CA GLU A 16 14.47 -53.43 -66.09
C GLU A 16 14.48 -51.92 -66.41
N ALA A 17 15.69 -51.45 -66.40
CA ALA A 17 16.19 -50.12 -66.68
C ALA A 17 16.00 -49.67 -68.14
N HIS A 18 15.80 -48.40 -68.33
CA HIS A 18 16.26 -47.71 -69.54
C HIS A 18 16.90 -46.39 -69.15
N ASP A 19 18.20 -46.30 -69.41
CA ASP A 19 19.03 -45.11 -69.33
C ASP A 19 18.56 -44.04 -70.32
N ILE A 20 18.35 -42.84 -69.86
CA ILE A 20 18.31 -41.58 -70.62
C ILE A 20 19.31 -40.61 -70.05
N PRO A 21 20.29 -40.14 -70.84
CA PRO A 21 21.26 -39.17 -70.34
C PRO A 21 20.64 -37.73 -70.23
N ILE A 22 20.49 -37.23 -69.09
CA ILE A 22 20.10 -35.81 -68.88
C ILE A 22 21.35 -34.95 -68.88
N ASP A 23 21.49 -34.20 -69.96
CA ASP A 23 22.48 -33.10 -70.07
C ASP A 23 22.07 -31.92 -69.07
N GLN A 24 22.66 -31.96 -67.92
CA GLN A 24 22.48 -30.85 -66.97
C GLN A 24 23.47 -29.74 -67.33
N ARG A 25 23.07 -28.83 -68.18
CA ARG A 25 23.68 -27.49 -68.24
C ARG A 25 23.19 -26.68 -67.08
N ILE A 26 23.95 -26.66 -65.99
CA ILE A 26 23.79 -25.68 -64.92
C ILE A 26 24.17 -24.32 -65.47
N SER A 27 23.18 -23.53 -65.89
CA SER A 27 23.39 -22.12 -66.27
C SER A 27 23.82 -21.31 -65.05
N ARG A 28 25.07 -20.85 -65.02
CA ARG A 28 25.55 -19.94 -63.99
C ARG A 28 24.68 -18.67 -64.00
N PRO A 29 24.09 -18.25 -62.83
CA PRO A 29 23.29 -17.03 -62.81
C PRO A 29 24.14 -15.83 -63.21
N SER A 30 23.61 -14.93 -64.04
CA SER A 30 24.30 -13.75 -64.53
C SER A 30 24.77 -12.90 -63.37
N LYS A 31 25.97 -12.29 -63.46
CA LYS A 31 26.53 -11.42 -62.39
C LYS A 31 25.51 -10.39 -61.89
N TRP A 32 24.60 -9.95 -62.73
CA TRP A 32 23.55 -8.99 -62.37
C TRP A 32 22.51 -9.57 -61.43
N LYS A 33 22.10 -10.83 -61.59
CA LYS A 33 21.18 -11.47 -60.64
C LYS A 33 21.81 -11.66 -59.27
N GLN A 34 23.08 -11.96 -59.17
CA GLN A 34 23.82 -12.04 -57.90
C GLN A 34 23.94 -10.68 -57.18
N VAL A 35 24.09 -9.59 -57.94
CA VAL A 35 24.15 -8.23 -57.38
C VAL A 35 22.77 -7.82 -56.82
N ILE A 36 21.69 -8.07 -57.58
CA ILE A 36 20.33 -7.77 -57.13
C ILE A 36 19.96 -8.57 -55.86
N THR A 37 20.31 -9.85 -55.81
CA THR A 37 20.06 -10.70 -54.64
C THR A 37 20.84 -10.20 -53.41
N ARG A 38 22.09 -9.75 -53.56
CA ARG A 38 22.90 -9.19 -52.47
C ARG A 38 22.37 -7.87 -51.97
N ILE A 39 21.90 -6.99 -52.85
CA ILE A 39 21.26 -5.70 -52.47
C ILE A 39 19.92 -5.96 -51.78
N ALA A 40 19.10 -6.89 -52.25
CA ALA A 40 17.85 -7.27 -51.60
C ALA A 40 18.09 -7.88 -50.21
N LEU A 41 19.10 -8.73 -50.03
CA LEU A 41 19.44 -9.31 -48.71
C LEU A 41 19.98 -8.25 -47.75
N ALA A 42 20.83 -7.33 -48.24
CA ALA A 42 21.34 -6.22 -47.42
C ALA A 42 20.21 -5.26 -46.98
N GLY A 43 19.27 -4.96 -47.89
CA GLY A 43 18.09 -4.16 -47.55
C GLY A 43 17.19 -4.81 -46.51
N LEU A 44 16.99 -6.14 -46.59
CA LEU A 44 16.19 -6.91 -45.62
C LEU A 44 16.84 -6.94 -44.22
N ILE A 45 18.16 -7.05 -44.17
CA ILE A 45 18.91 -7.02 -42.91
C ILE A 45 18.86 -5.61 -42.26
N ILE A 46 18.93 -4.54 -43.05
CA ILE A 46 18.85 -3.15 -42.54
C ILE A 46 17.43 -2.85 -42.01
N VAL A 47 16.40 -3.25 -42.76
CA VAL A 47 14.99 -3.04 -42.32
C VAL A 47 14.64 -3.89 -41.10
N SER A 48 15.11 -5.14 -41.03
CA SER A 48 14.90 -5.97 -39.83
C SER A 48 15.73 -5.48 -38.64
N GLY A 49 16.94 -4.98 -38.86
CA GLY A 49 17.77 -4.41 -37.80
C GLY A 49 17.22 -3.10 -37.23
N LEU A 50 16.72 -2.23 -38.10
CA LEU A 50 16.07 -0.96 -37.67
C LEU A 50 14.72 -1.22 -36.99
N GLY A 51 13.92 -2.18 -37.48
CA GLY A 51 12.64 -2.53 -36.88
C GLY A 51 12.82 -3.19 -35.51
N SER A 52 13.73 -4.15 -35.37
CA SER A 52 13.99 -4.78 -34.07
C SER A 52 14.69 -3.83 -33.08
N GLY A 53 15.59 -2.95 -33.56
CA GLY A 53 16.21 -1.91 -32.74
C GLY A 53 15.19 -0.91 -32.21
N TYR A 54 14.23 -0.47 -33.02
CA TYR A 54 13.17 0.43 -32.63
C TYR A 54 12.22 -0.22 -31.60
N PHE A 55 11.83 -1.50 -31.82
CA PHE A 55 11.00 -2.23 -30.85
C PHE A 55 11.71 -2.48 -29.51
N ILE A 56 12.95 -2.91 -29.52
CA ILE A 56 13.71 -3.19 -28.29
C ILE A 56 14.04 -1.88 -27.53
N TRP A 57 14.45 -0.83 -28.21
CA TRP A 57 14.84 0.43 -27.60
C TRP A 57 13.62 1.30 -27.21
N GLY A 58 12.54 1.25 -27.98
CA GLY A 58 11.30 1.92 -27.66
C GLY A 58 10.63 1.32 -26.42
N HIS A 59 10.55 -0.01 -26.30
CA HIS A 59 10.05 -0.71 -25.12
C HIS A 59 10.91 -0.47 -23.86
N SER A 60 12.24 -0.49 -23.99
CA SER A 60 13.13 -0.17 -22.87
C SER A 60 12.96 1.25 -22.36
N ARG A 61 12.81 2.24 -23.23
CA ARG A 61 12.57 3.63 -22.83
C ARG A 61 11.21 3.83 -22.18
N SER A 62 10.14 3.24 -22.74
CA SER A 62 8.79 3.35 -22.17
C SER A 62 8.72 2.72 -20.78
N ASN A 63 9.34 1.56 -20.56
CA ASN A 63 9.39 0.92 -19.26
C ASN A 63 10.23 1.71 -18.23
N GLN A 64 11.31 2.35 -18.67
CA GLN A 64 12.15 3.17 -17.79
C GLN A 64 11.43 4.47 -17.39
N THR A 65 10.70 5.10 -18.32
CA THR A 65 9.92 6.30 -18.02
C THR A 65 8.76 5.97 -17.07
N ALA A 66 8.01 4.90 -17.33
CA ALA A 66 6.94 4.43 -16.45
C ALA A 66 7.45 4.08 -15.04
N SER A 67 8.61 3.44 -14.93
CA SER A 67 9.26 3.17 -13.65
C SER A 67 9.67 4.44 -12.89
N LEU A 68 10.19 5.45 -13.59
CA LEU A 68 10.55 6.74 -12.98
C LEU A 68 9.32 7.50 -12.50
N GLU A 69 8.25 7.51 -13.27
CA GLU A 69 6.98 8.13 -12.87
C GLU A 69 6.37 7.42 -11.65
N MET A 70 6.35 6.09 -11.64
CA MET A 70 5.86 5.31 -10.51
C MET A 70 6.69 5.58 -9.24
N ASN A 71 8.01 5.63 -9.35
CA ASN A 71 8.88 5.97 -8.23
C ASN A 71 8.64 7.41 -7.73
N ALA A 72 8.34 8.34 -8.61
CA ALA A 72 8.00 9.72 -8.23
C ALA A 72 6.66 9.76 -7.46
N LEU A 73 5.64 9.01 -7.92
CA LEU A 73 4.36 8.88 -7.22
C LEU A 73 4.54 8.22 -5.84
N MET A 74 5.29 7.12 -5.77
CA MET A 74 5.60 6.47 -4.48
C MET A 74 6.35 7.39 -3.52
N ASN A 75 7.25 8.24 -4.01
CA ASN A 75 7.93 9.23 -3.17
C ASN A 75 7.01 10.40 -2.76
N ALA A 76 6.01 10.74 -3.55
CA ALA A 76 5.01 11.74 -3.16
C ALA A 76 4.10 11.18 -2.04
N VAL A 77 3.69 9.91 -2.13
CA VAL A 77 2.88 9.21 -1.12
C VAL A 77 3.67 9.03 0.18
N ASN A 78 4.86 8.44 0.09
CA ASN A 78 5.72 8.12 1.22
C ASN A 78 7.10 8.79 1.02
N PRO A 79 7.24 10.07 1.37
CA PRO A 79 8.51 10.80 1.24
C PRO A 79 9.65 10.07 1.95
N LYS A 80 10.85 10.07 1.35
CA LYS A 80 12.03 9.41 1.94
C LYS A 80 12.40 9.99 3.31
N ASP A 81 12.25 11.31 3.46
CA ASP A 81 12.52 12.00 4.73
C ASP A 81 11.33 11.96 5.70
N GLY A 82 10.27 11.22 5.35
CA GLY A 82 9.05 11.13 6.12
C GLY A 82 8.20 12.40 6.06
N PHE A 83 7.16 12.43 6.89
CA PHE A 83 6.30 13.59 7.10
C PHE A 83 6.34 14.02 8.57
N LYS A 84 6.59 15.31 8.84
CA LYS A 84 6.61 15.88 10.19
C LYS A 84 5.20 16.19 10.65
N ILE A 85 4.79 15.54 11.72
CA ILE A 85 3.51 15.76 12.40
C ILE A 85 3.66 16.94 13.36
N GLN A 86 2.66 17.80 13.44
CA GLN A 86 2.68 18.96 14.35
C GLN A 86 2.34 18.55 15.80
N ALA A 87 3.20 17.70 16.31
CA ALA A 87 3.19 17.23 17.71
C ALA A 87 4.57 16.67 18.08
N ILE A 88 4.85 16.66 19.38
CA ILE A 88 6.01 15.99 19.99
C ILE A 88 5.54 14.75 20.76
N TYR A 89 6.43 13.80 21.00
CA TYR A 89 6.10 12.59 21.78
C TYR A 89 5.79 12.92 23.25
N GLY A 90 6.50 13.89 23.84
CA GLY A 90 6.39 14.21 25.26
C GLY A 90 6.71 13.00 26.16
N ASP A 91 5.92 12.84 27.21
CA ASP A 91 5.99 11.73 28.18
C ASP A 91 4.93 10.64 27.95
N VAL A 92 4.26 10.64 26.78
CA VAL A 92 3.15 9.71 26.48
C VAL A 92 3.60 8.25 26.56
N GLY A 93 4.78 7.90 26.00
CA GLY A 93 5.31 6.53 26.05
C GLY A 93 5.42 5.96 27.47
N PRO A 94 6.16 6.63 28.40
CA PRO A 94 6.21 6.24 29.80
C PRO A 94 4.84 6.12 30.47
N ARG A 95 3.90 7.01 30.14
CA ARG A 95 2.54 6.97 30.68
C ARG A 95 1.73 5.79 30.17
N LEU A 96 1.91 5.38 28.90
CA LEU A 96 1.28 4.20 28.34
C LEU A 96 1.78 2.91 29.03
N ILE A 97 3.08 2.83 29.30
CA ILE A 97 3.66 1.70 30.06
C ILE A 97 3.11 1.71 31.50
N ALA A 98 3.11 2.86 32.17
CA ALA A 98 2.60 2.98 33.54
C ALA A 98 1.10 2.64 33.64
N ALA A 99 0.30 2.97 32.63
CA ALA A 99 -1.11 2.61 32.54
C ALA A 99 -1.33 1.09 32.30
N GLY A 100 -0.30 0.37 31.86
CA GLY A 100 -0.39 -1.02 31.47
C GLY A 100 -0.89 -1.23 30.05
N ALA A 101 -0.98 -0.15 29.26
CA ALA A 101 -1.36 -0.24 27.85
C ALA A 101 -0.31 -0.93 27.01
N ILE A 102 0.97 -0.78 27.36
CA ILE A 102 2.10 -1.44 26.71
C ILE A 102 2.86 -2.27 27.74
N ASP A 103 2.93 -3.57 27.53
CA ASP A 103 3.93 -4.44 28.14
C ASP A 103 5.20 -4.33 27.31
N LEU A 104 6.24 -3.72 27.85
CA LEU A 104 7.47 -3.44 27.11
C LEU A 104 8.17 -4.73 26.63
N ALA A 105 8.11 -5.81 27.42
CA ALA A 105 8.72 -7.08 27.06
C ALA A 105 7.98 -7.74 25.87
N ILE A 106 6.65 -7.82 25.94
CA ILE A 106 5.81 -8.37 24.86
C ILE A 106 5.93 -7.50 23.61
N PHE A 107 5.87 -6.18 23.75
CA PHE A 107 6.01 -5.23 22.64
C PHE A 107 7.36 -5.40 21.94
N THR A 108 8.46 -5.45 22.68
CA THR A 108 9.80 -5.67 22.13
C THR A 108 9.91 -7.02 21.42
N GLN A 109 9.37 -8.08 22.04
CA GLN A 109 9.38 -9.41 21.45
C GLN A 109 8.60 -9.47 20.12
N LEU A 110 7.44 -8.82 20.03
CA LEU A 110 6.65 -8.72 18.80
C LEU A 110 7.47 -8.15 17.63
N TYR A 111 8.21 -7.06 17.89
CA TYR A 111 9.04 -6.41 16.87
C TYR A 111 10.27 -7.26 16.49
N GLN A 112 10.87 -7.96 17.44
CA GLN A 112 11.95 -8.91 17.16
C GLN A 112 11.49 -10.08 16.29
N GLN A 113 10.33 -10.68 16.61
CA GLN A 113 9.78 -11.82 15.87
C GLN A 113 9.40 -11.48 14.41
N THR A 114 9.05 -10.24 14.14
CA THR A 114 8.72 -9.78 12.78
C THR A 114 9.94 -9.30 11.98
N GLY A 115 11.14 -9.43 12.54
CA GLY A 115 12.38 -9.02 11.88
C GLY A 115 12.60 -7.51 11.79
N GLN A 116 11.82 -6.73 12.53
CA GLN A 116 11.93 -5.28 12.61
C GLN A 116 12.10 -4.85 14.07
N PRO A 117 13.24 -5.13 14.71
CA PRO A 117 13.45 -4.79 16.11
C PRO A 117 13.34 -3.28 16.33
N LEU A 118 12.80 -2.90 17.51
CA LEU A 118 12.71 -1.48 17.89
C LEU A 118 14.08 -0.83 17.86
N SER A 119 14.16 0.35 17.28
CA SER A 119 15.35 1.19 17.31
C SER A 119 15.59 1.75 18.72
N ALA A 120 16.82 2.21 18.99
CA ALA A 120 17.14 2.85 20.26
C ALA A 120 16.27 4.10 20.50
N GLN A 121 15.92 4.82 19.43
CA GLN A 121 15.05 6.00 19.52
C GLN A 121 13.62 5.61 19.91
N GLU A 122 13.05 4.56 19.33
CA GLU A 122 11.71 4.06 19.69
C GLU A 122 11.66 3.52 21.11
N MET A 123 12.72 2.84 21.56
CA MET A 123 12.85 2.43 22.95
C MET A 123 12.92 3.63 23.90
N ASP A 124 13.64 4.69 23.55
CA ASP A 124 13.71 5.91 24.37
C ASP A 124 12.35 6.63 24.40
N VAL A 125 11.63 6.71 23.28
CA VAL A 125 10.26 7.24 23.21
C VAL A 125 9.34 6.48 24.19
N LEU A 126 9.42 5.17 24.25
CA LEU A 126 8.59 4.35 25.13
C LEU A 126 8.99 4.50 26.61
N THR A 127 10.29 4.51 26.92
CA THR A 127 10.77 4.37 28.30
C THR A 127 11.10 5.70 28.99
N LYS A 128 11.48 6.72 28.22
CA LYS A 128 11.93 8.03 28.73
C LYS A 128 11.04 9.18 28.24
N GLY A 129 10.26 8.96 27.19
CA GLY A 129 9.63 10.03 26.45
C GLY A 129 10.61 10.73 25.52
N SER A 130 10.14 11.74 24.77
CA SER A 130 10.99 12.47 23.84
C SER A 130 10.46 13.89 23.58
N PRO A 131 11.32 14.91 23.63
CA PRO A 131 10.93 16.29 23.30
C PRO A 131 10.92 16.55 21.78
N TYR A 132 11.27 15.55 20.97
CA TYR A 132 11.38 15.74 19.53
C TYR A 132 10.02 15.67 18.84
N GLN A 133 9.91 16.44 17.76
CA GLN A 133 8.77 16.41 16.87
C GLN A 133 8.62 15.01 16.25
N ILE A 134 7.39 14.55 16.17
CA ILE A 134 7.06 13.27 15.54
C ILE A 134 7.22 13.40 14.03
N ALA A 135 7.95 12.46 13.43
CA ALA A 135 8.01 12.28 12.00
C ALA A 135 7.61 10.84 11.66
N ILE A 136 6.61 10.67 10.80
CA ILE A 136 6.26 9.35 10.29
C ILE A 136 7.11 9.05 9.07
N THR A 137 7.75 7.89 9.06
CA THR A 137 8.60 7.38 7.98
C THR A 137 8.22 5.95 7.63
N ARG A 138 8.75 5.40 6.56
CA ARG A 138 8.51 3.99 6.19
C ARG A 138 8.99 3.01 7.26
N GLU A 139 10.09 3.36 7.94
CA GLU A 139 10.73 2.52 8.95
C GLU A 139 9.93 2.49 10.26
N ASN A 140 9.34 3.63 10.66
CA ASN A 140 8.65 3.74 11.95
C ASN A 140 7.11 3.73 11.84
N ALA A 141 6.54 3.65 10.64
CA ALA A 141 5.09 3.72 10.44
C ALA A 141 4.33 2.68 11.26
N ARG A 142 4.86 1.45 11.35
CA ARG A 142 4.31 0.38 12.18
C ARG A 142 4.42 0.68 13.67
N PHE A 143 5.57 1.20 14.11
CA PHE A 143 5.74 1.63 15.50
C PHE A 143 4.72 2.71 15.86
N LEU A 144 4.58 3.74 15.03
CA LEU A 144 3.64 4.82 15.27
C LEU A 144 2.19 4.35 15.24
N LEU A 145 1.83 3.40 14.37
CA LEU A 145 0.51 2.80 14.38
C LEU A 145 0.19 2.17 15.74
N ASN A 146 1.07 1.32 16.26
CA ASN A 146 0.86 0.68 17.55
C ASN A 146 0.94 1.65 18.73
N TYR A 147 1.85 2.63 18.67
CA TYR A 147 1.97 3.67 19.68
C TYR A 147 0.69 4.51 19.80
N PHE A 148 0.17 4.97 18.68
CA PHE A 148 -1.08 5.73 18.66
C PHE A 148 -2.30 4.86 18.94
N TRP A 149 -2.27 3.58 18.57
CA TRP A 149 -3.34 2.65 18.94
C TRP A 149 -3.40 2.45 20.45
N ALA A 150 -2.26 2.25 21.12
CA ALA A 150 -2.21 2.20 22.58
C ALA A 150 -2.76 3.48 23.21
N LEU A 151 -2.38 4.64 22.65
CA LEU A 151 -2.84 5.95 23.15
C LEU A 151 -4.35 6.11 22.96
N GLY A 152 -4.86 5.94 21.74
CA GLY A 152 -6.28 6.08 21.44
C GLY A 152 -7.16 5.12 22.24
N LEU A 153 -6.71 3.86 22.42
CA LEU A 153 -7.43 2.87 23.23
C LEU A 153 -7.52 3.28 24.70
N THR A 154 -6.42 3.80 25.26
CA THR A 154 -6.29 3.95 26.72
C THR A 154 -6.71 5.34 27.22
N ASN A 155 -6.51 6.37 26.41
CA ASN A 155 -6.81 7.74 26.82
C ASN A 155 -8.31 7.94 27.01
N LYS A 156 -8.69 8.58 28.12
CA LYS A 156 -10.09 8.98 28.38
C LYS A 156 -10.57 9.97 27.33
N ASN A 157 -11.60 9.58 26.59
CA ASN A 157 -12.19 10.40 25.54
C ASN A 157 -13.71 10.22 25.46
N ALA A 158 -14.44 11.32 25.28
CA ALA A 158 -15.90 11.28 25.11
C ALA A 158 -16.32 10.47 23.88
N ILE A 159 -15.54 10.47 22.80
CA ILE A 159 -15.79 9.64 21.60
C ILE A 159 -15.89 8.16 21.97
N LEU A 160 -15.06 7.68 22.89
CA LEU A 160 -15.07 6.29 23.33
C LEU A 160 -16.17 6.00 24.36
N ASN A 161 -16.42 6.94 25.28
CA ASN A 161 -17.32 6.73 26.41
C ASN A 161 -18.78 6.98 26.06
N GLU A 162 -19.07 7.87 25.11
CA GLU A 162 -20.42 8.37 24.79
C GLU A 162 -20.74 8.25 23.30
N GLY A 163 -19.69 8.05 22.46
CA GLY A 163 -19.80 8.03 21.01
C GLY A 163 -20.36 6.73 20.43
N PRO A 164 -20.39 6.62 19.10
CA PRO A 164 -21.04 5.52 18.39
C PRO A 164 -20.49 4.13 18.76
N ILE A 165 -19.18 4.01 19.02
CA ILE A 165 -18.57 2.73 19.38
C ILE A 165 -19.10 2.20 20.73
N HIS A 166 -19.30 3.08 21.70
CA HIS A 166 -19.88 2.71 22.99
C HIS A 166 -21.33 2.23 22.81
N GLN A 167 -22.12 2.99 22.05
CA GLN A 167 -23.53 2.66 21.79
C GLN A 167 -23.66 1.33 21.04
N ALA A 168 -22.81 1.09 20.04
CA ALA A 168 -22.84 -0.15 19.26
C ALA A 168 -22.29 -1.37 20.00
N SER A 169 -21.50 -1.18 21.06
CA SER A 169 -20.85 -2.28 21.80
C SER A 169 -21.84 -3.13 22.58
N GLY A 170 -22.94 -2.56 23.04
CA GLY A 170 -23.85 -3.25 23.96
C GLY A 170 -23.16 -3.73 25.25
N GLY A 171 -22.05 -3.09 25.64
CA GLY A 171 -21.19 -3.47 26.77
C GLY A 171 -20.09 -4.49 26.45
N GLN A 172 -19.99 -4.94 25.18
CA GLN A 172 -18.97 -5.90 24.73
C GLN A 172 -17.97 -5.19 23.81
N ILE A 173 -17.14 -4.32 24.39
CA ILE A 173 -16.24 -3.46 23.61
C ILE A 173 -15.14 -4.27 22.89
N ASP A 174 -14.76 -5.42 23.41
CA ASP A 174 -13.75 -6.37 22.87
C ASP A 174 -14.20 -7.06 21.58
N GLN A 175 -15.47 -6.96 21.19
CA GLN A 175 -15.91 -7.45 19.89
C GLN A 175 -15.32 -6.62 18.72
N PHE A 176 -14.90 -5.38 18.97
CA PHE A 176 -14.26 -4.55 17.97
C PHE A 176 -12.75 -4.86 17.88
N ALA A 177 -12.23 -4.94 16.66
CA ALA A 177 -10.81 -5.21 16.41
C ALA A 177 -9.89 -4.16 17.04
N SER A 178 -10.35 -2.93 17.20
CA SER A 178 -9.62 -1.86 17.88
C SER A 178 -9.39 -2.11 19.37
N THR A 179 -10.22 -2.93 20.01
CA THR A 179 -10.09 -3.29 21.42
C THR A 179 -9.65 -4.73 21.57
N GLY A 180 -10.44 -5.71 21.13
CA GLY A 180 -10.10 -7.13 21.26
C GLY A 180 -8.83 -7.56 20.52
N GLY A 181 -8.41 -6.79 19.51
CA GLY A 181 -7.14 -7.00 18.83
C GLY A 181 -5.89 -6.52 19.59
N TRP A 182 -6.05 -5.71 20.66
CA TRP A 182 -4.93 -5.23 21.45
C TRP A 182 -4.50 -6.27 22.49
N THR A 183 -3.41 -6.99 22.22
CA THR A 183 -2.95 -8.15 23.03
C THR A 183 -1.59 -7.92 23.70
N ILE A 184 -1.04 -6.71 23.59
CA ILE A 184 0.32 -6.35 24.04
C ILE A 184 0.32 -5.41 25.25
N GLY A 185 -0.77 -5.37 25.98
CA GLY A 185 -0.85 -4.72 27.31
C GLY A 185 -0.59 -5.67 28.45
N THR A 186 -0.37 -5.12 29.65
CA THR A 186 -0.30 -5.89 30.92
C THR A 186 -1.69 -6.19 31.49
N LYS A 187 -2.73 -5.58 30.90
CA LYS A 187 -4.14 -5.71 31.29
C LYS A 187 -4.99 -6.10 30.07
N PRO A 188 -6.16 -6.71 30.26
CA PRO A 188 -7.14 -6.88 29.21
C PRO A 188 -7.46 -5.57 28.49
N ALA A 189 -7.63 -5.60 27.18
CA ALA A 189 -7.89 -4.39 26.39
C ALA A 189 -9.20 -3.69 26.80
N SER A 190 -10.23 -4.45 27.21
CA SER A 190 -11.48 -3.91 27.74
C SER A 190 -11.29 -3.10 29.04
N GLU A 191 -10.32 -3.44 29.87
CA GLU A 191 -9.96 -2.67 31.06
C GLU A 191 -9.11 -1.42 30.73
N LEU A 192 -8.44 -1.43 29.59
CA LEU A 192 -7.66 -0.29 29.10
C LEU A 192 -8.52 0.74 28.38
N PHE A 193 -9.64 0.31 27.81
CA PHE A 193 -10.52 1.15 26.98
C PHE A 193 -10.97 2.40 27.70
N SER A 194 -10.50 3.56 27.24
CA SER A 194 -10.82 4.88 27.80
C SER A 194 -10.65 4.99 29.33
N SER A 195 -9.63 4.33 29.88
CA SER A 195 -9.50 4.12 31.34
C SER A 195 -8.65 5.18 32.06
N VAL A 196 -7.66 5.75 31.36
CA VAL A 196 -6.66 6.65 31.98
C VAL A 196 -6.60 7.97 31.23
N GLU A 197 -6.54 9.09 31.93
CA GLU A 197 -6.27 10.40 31.33
C GLU A 197 -4.76 10.50 31.00
N ILE A 198 -4.33 9.92 29.86
CA ILE A 198 -2.95 10.05 29.34
C ILE A 198 -2.74 11.47 28.82
N ILE A 199 -3.69 11.97 28.06
CA ILE A 199 -3.72 13.33 27.50
C ILE A 199 -5.01 13.99 27.97
N ARG A 200 -4.87 15.20 28.53
CA ARG A 200 -6.03 15.99 28.87
C ARG A 200 -6.39 16.94 27.74
N LEU A 201 -7.63 16.93 27.33
CA LEU A 201 -8.18 17.84 26.33
C LEU A 201 -9.08 18.89 27.00
N THR A 202 -8.97 20.15 26.60
CA THR A 202 -9.99 21.17 26.89
C THR A 202 -11.26 20.87 26.07
N ALA A 203 -12.38 21.49 26.42
CA ALA A 203 -13.62 21.34 25.63
C ALA A 203 -13.44 21.74 24.15
N GLU A 204 -12.67 22.78 23.86
CA GLU A 204 -12.36 23.22 22.50
C GLU A 204 -11.50 22.20 21.75
N GLN A 205 -10.49 21.62 22.42
CA GLN A 205 -9.64 20.60 21.86
C GLN A 205 -10.43 19.32 21.57
N GLN A 206 -11.30 18.91 22.50
CA GLN A 206 -12.20 17.77 22.31
C GLN A 206 -13.14 17.98 21.12
N ALA A 207 -13.78 19.15 21.02
CA ALA A 207 -14.65 19.46 19.88
C ALA A 207 -13.88 19.42 18.54
N ARG A 208 -12.63 19.91 18.51
CA ARG A 208 -11.78 19.84 17.34
C ARG A 208 -11.44 18.39 16.96
N VAL A 209 -11.11 17.54 17.93
CA VAL A 209 -10.89 16.10 17.70
C VAL A 209 -12.13 15.46 17.09
N GLU A 210 -13.31 15.74 17.65
CA GLU A 210 -14.58 15.19 17.14
C GLU A 210 -14.89 15.62 15.71
N ASP A 211 -14.72 16.90 15.39
CA ASP A 211 -14.97 17.44 14.06
C ASP A 211 -14.06 16.82 13.02
N VAL A 212 -12.77 16.67 13.31
CA VAL A 212 -11.81 16.02 12.40
C VAL A 212 -12.10 14.52 12.33
N ALA A 213 -12.32 13.85 13.46
CA ALA A 213 -12.57 12.42 13.52
C ALA A 213 -13.83 12.00 12.72
N LYS A 214 -14.88 12.83 12.66
CA LYS A 214 -16.08 12.60 11.85
C LYS A 214 -15.80 12.61 10.34
N ALA A 215 -14.76 13.31 9.90
CA ALA A 215 -14.44 13.52 8.50
C ALA A 215 -13.24 12.67 8.01
N VAL A 216 -12.50 12.01 8.90
CA VAL A 216 -11.33 11.19 8.56
C VAL A 216 -11.72 9.72 8.49
N TYR A 217 -11.56 9.15 7.30
CA TYR A 217 -11.78 7.73 6.99
C TYR A 217 -10.45 7.03 6.67
N ARG A 218 -10.50 5.70 6.53
CA ARG A 218 -9.38 4.83 6.17
C ARG A 218 -9.86 3.69 5.27
N PRO A 219 -9.03 3.18 4.33
CA PRO A 219 -9.47 2.24 3.30
C PRO A 219 -9.89 0.85 3.79
N CYS A 220 -9.61 0.52 5.06
CA CYS A 220 -9.92 -0.80 5.61
C CYS A 220 -11.38 -0.98 6.06
N CYS A 221 -12.17 0.09 6.19
CA CYS A 221 -13.58 0.03 6.63
C CYS A 221 -14.37 1.29 6.24
N ASP A 222 -15.67 1.26 6.43
CA ASP A 222 -16.58 2.36 6.09
C ASP A 222 -16.88 3.31 7.27
N ASN A 223 -16.27 3.06 8.43
CA ASN A 223 -16.48 3.90 9.59
C ASN A 223 -15.48 5.07 9.65
N PRO A 224 -15.90 6.28 10.04
CA PRO A 224 -14.98 7.38 10.31
C PRO A 224 -14.15 7.11 11.59
N THR A 225 -13.11 7.89 11.81
CA THR A 225 -12.30 7.84 13.04
C THR A 225 -13.14 8.09 14.31
N HIS A 226 -14.25 8.81 14.19
CA HIS A 226 -15.24 9.00 15.27
C HIS A 226 -15.92 7.68 15.71
N PHE A 227 -15.87 6.64 14.88
CA PHE A 227 -16.24 5.26 15.23
C PHE A 227 -15.00 4.36 15.03
N PRO A 228 -14.06 4.35 15.98
CA PRO A 228 -12.76 3.72 15.83
C PRO A 228 -12.81 2.21 16.08
N ASP A 229 -13.49 1.47 15.22
CA ASP A 229 -13.76 0.02 15.33
C ASP A 229 -12.58 -0.88 14.96
N CYS A 230 -11.56 -0.34 14.27
CA CYS A 230 -10.34 -1.05 13.91
C CYS A 230 -9.09 -0.39 14.49
N ASN A 231 -7.96 -1.10 14.47
CA ASN A 231 -6.66 -0.60 14.95
C ASN A 231 -6.25 0.73 14.34
N HIS A 232 -6.39 0.89 13.02
CA HIS A 232 -6.04 2.15 12.35
C HIS A 232 -6.95 3.32 12.77
N GLY A 233 -8.25 3.05 12.96
CA GLY A 233 -9.18 4.07 13.46
C GLY A 233 -8.84 4.51 14.88
N MET A 234 -8.50 3.57 15.74
CA MET A 234 -8.10 3.85 17.11
C MET A 234 -6.74 4.56 17.16
N ALA A 235 -5.80 4.15 16.31
CA ALA A 235 -4.52 4.85 16.18
C ALA A 235 -4.68 6.28 15.66
N MET A 236 -5.56 6.47 14.67
CA MET A 236 -5.88 7.80 14.17
C MET A 236 -6.50 8.69 15.26
N LEU A 237 -7.40 8.15 16.09
CA LEU A 237 -7.96 8.88 17.23
C LEU A 237 -6.85 9.32 18.17
N GLY A 238 -5.95 8.43 18.59
CA GLY A 238 -4.83 8.78 19.47
C GLY A 238 -3.89 9.83 18.88
N LEU A 239 -3.63 9.78 17.58
CA LEU A 239 -2.87 10.82 16.87
C LEU A 239 -3.57 12.18 16.94
N LEU A 240 -4.88 12.23 16.64
CA LEU A 240 -5.65 13.47 16.66
C LEU A 240 -5.76 14.07 18.08
N GLU A 241 -5.91 13.22 19.10
CA GLU A 241 -5.89 13.64 20.51
C GLU A 241 -4.55 14.31 20.88
N LEU A 242 -3.43 13.65 20.53
CA LEU A 242 -2.11 14.20 20.82
C LEU A 242 -1.90 15.55 20.13
N MET A 243 -2.25 15.65 18.86
CA MET A 243 -2.13 16.89 18.08
C MET A 243 -3.00 18.01 18.65
N ALA A 244 -4.26 17.73 18.98
CA ALA A 244 -5.17 18.71 19.54
C ALA A 244 -4.69 19.22 20.90
N SER A 245 -4.16 18.33 21.76
CA SER A 245 -3.61 18.72 23.08
C SER A 245 -2.43 19.69 22.97
N GLN A 246 -1.72 19.63 21.85
CA GLN A 246 -0.57 20.48 21.54
C GLN A 246 -0.91 21.63 20.59
N ALA A 247 -2.17 22.02 20.56
CA ALA A 247 -2.72 23.17 19.84
C ALA A 247 -2.58 23.13 18.31
N ALA A 248 -2.44 21.93 17.70
CA ALA A 248 -2.50 21.79 16.26
C ALA A 248 -3.84 22.30 15.71
N SER A 249 -3.79 22.95 14.57
CA SER A 249 -5.00 23.43 13.86
C SER A 249 -5.74 22.26 13.20
N THR A 250 -6.99 22.49 12.83
CA THR A 250 -7.81 21.52 12.08
C THR A 250 -7.15 21.11 10.76
N GLU A 251 -6.54 22.04 10.06
CA GLU A 251 -5.84 21.83 8.80
C GLU A 251 -4.59 20.95 9.00
N GLU A 252 -3.82 21.20 10.03
CA GLU A 252 -2.65 20.38 10.38
C GLU A 252 -3.06 18.96 10.77
N MET A 253 -4.18 18.79 11.46
CA MET A 253 -4.72 17.47 11.81
C MET A 253 -5.19 16.70 10.57
N PHE A 254 -5.89 17.33 9.62
CA PHE A 254 -6.22 16.70 8.35
C PHE A 254 -4.98 16.33 7.53
N LEU A 255 -3.97 17.21 7.51
CA LEU A 255 -2.73 16.95 6.81
C LEU A 255 -1.97 15.77 7.42
N ALA A 256 -1.92 15.69 8.75
CA ALA A 256 -1.35 14.54 9.45
C ALA A 256 -2.12 13.24 9.16
N ALA A 257 -3.45 13.29 9.14
CA ALA A 257 -4.29 12.14 8.77
C ALA A 257 -4.05 11.66 7.32
N LYS A 258 -3.89 12.60 6.37
CA LYS A 258 -3.52 12.31 4.98
C LYS A 258 -2.22 11.51 4.90
N TYR A 259 -1.18 11.96 5.57
CA TYR A 259 0.11 11.27 5.53
C TYR A 259 0.13 10.02 6.40
N ALA A 260 -0.54 9.98 7.55
CA ALA A 260 -0.69 8.75 8.33
C ALA A 260 -1.36 7.64 7.50
N ASN A 261 -2.47 7.93 6.80
CA ASN A 261 -3.08 7.00 5.86
C ASN A 261 -2.09 6.60 4.74
N ALA A 262 -1.31 7.52 4.21
CA ALA A 262 -0.34 7.23 3.16
C ALA A 262 0.75 6.24 3.61
N PHE A 263 1.22 6.34 4.85
CA PHE A 263 2.21 5.42 5.41
C PHE A 263 1.60 4.10 5.88
N TRP A 264 0.36 4.10 6.37
CA TRP A 264 -0.33 2.88 6.82
C TRP A 264 -1.00 2.11 5.68
N PHE A 265 -1.38 2.78 4.59
CA PHE A 265 -2.04 2.22 3.42
C PHE A 265 -1.35 2.66 2.11
N PRO A 266 -0.05 2.36 1.94
CA PRO A 266 0.73 2.92 0.82
C PRO A 266 0.18 2.56 -0.56
N GLN A 267 -0.33 1.34 -0.73
CA GLN A 267 -0.87 0.88 -2.01
C GLN A 267 -2.20 1.60 -2.33
N GLN A 268 -3.10 1.65 -1.36
CA GLN A 268 -4.40 2.30 -1.52
C GLN A 268 -4.22 3.81 -1.79
N THR A 269 -3.28 4.44 -1.09
CA THR A 269 -2.97 5.85 -1.32
C THR A 269 -2.33 6.08 -2.69
N LEU A 270 -1.49 5.17 -3.17
CA LEU A 270 -0.93 5.25 -4.52
C LEU A 270 -2.04 5.20 -5.58
N GLU A 271 -3.01 4.33 -5.44
CA GLU A 271 -4.17 4.27 -6.34
C GLU A 271 -4.99 5.56 -6.30
N GLN A 272 -5.25 6.12 -5.12
CA GLN A 272 -5.89 7.43 -4.99
C GLN A 272 -5.09 8.52 -5.73
N VAL A 273 -3.77 8.54 -5.58
CA VAL A 273 -2.90 9.51 -6.26
C VAL A 273 -2.96 9.36 -7.78
N ILE A 274 -2.93 8.13 -8.30
CA ILE A 274 -3.09 7.86 -9.73
C ILE A 274 -4.46 8.38 -10.21
N PHE A 275 -5.52 8.15 -9.44
CA PHE A 275 -6.86 8.63 -9.74
C PHE A 275 -6.91 10.17 -9.80
N PHE A 276 -6.44 10.86 -8.76
CA PHE A 276 -6.43 12.34 -8.73
C PHE A 276 -5.61 12.93 -9.87
N LYS A 277 -4.44 12.37 -10.13
CA LYS A 277 -3.57 12.82 -11.23
C LYS A 277 -4.22 12.60 -12.60
N THR A 278 -4.89 11.45 -12.77
CA THR A 278 -5.50 11.08 -14.06
C THR A 278 -6.81 11.82 -14.33
N VAL A 279 -7.70 11.86 -13.34
CA VAL A 279 -9.07 12.41 -13.49
C VAL A 279 -9.10 13.90 -13.24
N GLN A 280 -8.51 14.35 -12.14
CA GLN A 280 -8.58 15.75 -11.71
C GLN A 280 -7.37 16.58 -12.15
N LYS A 281 -6.31 15.95 -12.69
CA LYS A 281 -5.05 16.60 -13.10
C LYS A 281 -4.36 17.33 -11.95
N VAL A 282 -4.47 16.81 -10.74
CA VAL A 282 -3.91 17.38 -9.50
C VAL A 282 -2.85 16.44 -8.95
N ASP A 283 -1.70 16.99 -8.60
CA ASP A 283 -0.64 16.24 -7.92
C ASP A 283 -0.96 16.01 -6.43
N TYR A 284 -0.46 14.90 -5.85
CA TYR A 284 -0.79 14.50 -4.47
C TYR A 284 -0.58 15.61 -3.43
N ALA A 285 0.48 16.40 -3.58
CA ALA A 285 0.75 17.50 -2.65
C ALA A 285 -0.36 18.56 -2.63
N GLU A 286 -1.02 18.77 -3.78
CA GLU A 286 -2.05 19.78 -3.99
C GLU A 286 -3.46 19.25 -3.66
N VAL A 287 -3.66 17.92 -3.59
CA VAL A 287 -4.95 17.35 -3.19
C VAL A 287 -5.28 17.78 -1.76
N GLY A 288 -6.44 18.40 -1.57
CA GLY A 288 -6.91 18.84 -0.26
C GLY A 288 -6.90 17.70 0.77
N ALA A 289 -6.25 17.89 1.91
CA ALA A 289 -6.10 16.83 2.91
C ALA A 289 -7.46 16.31 3.40
N LYS A 290 -8.41 17.20 3.73
CA LYS A 290 -9.77 16.82 4.10
C LYS A 290 -10.52 16.07 3.00
N GLN A 291 -10.26 16.40 1.73
CA GLN A 291 -10.88 15.72 0.58
C GLN A 291 -10.43 14.27 0.49
N ILE A 292 -9.11 14.05 0.44
CA ILE A 292 -8.58 12.69 0.20
C ILE A 292 -8.85 11.73 1.38
N VAL A 293 -8.86 12.23 2.64
CA VAL A 293 -9.18 11.39 3.80
C VAL A 293 -10.69 11.23 4.03
N GLY A 294 -11.51 11.88 3.22
CA GLY A 294 -12.97 11.83 3.31
C GLY A 294 -13.57 10.50 2.87
N THR A 295 -14.88 10.35 3.14
CA THR A 295 -15.61 9.10 2.85
C THR A 295 -15.56 8.69 1.39
N GLU A 296 -15.53 9.66 0.46
CA GLU A 296 -15.56 9.42 -0.99
C GLU A 296 -14.32 8.69 -1.51
N TYR A 297 -13.16 8.91 -0.88
CA TYR A 297 -11.88 8.37 -1.36
C TYR A 297 -11.24 7.39 -0.38
N SER A 298 -11.41 7.62 0.93
CA SER A 298 -10.70 6.88 1.98
C SER A 298 -11.60 6.00 2.84
N SER A 299 -12.92 5.91 2.63
CA SER A 299 -13.68 4.80 3.21
C SER A 299 -13.43 3.51 2.42
N GLY A 300 -13.72 2.35 2.98
CA GLY A 300 -13.60 1.06 2.30
C GLY A 300 -14.40 1.01 1.00
N SER A 301 -15.65 1.51 1.02
CA SER A 301 -16.51 1.61 -0.17
C SER A 301 -16.04 2.69 -1.14
N GLY A 302 -15.58 3.85 -0.65
CA GLY A 302 -15.05 4.93 -1.48
C GLY A 302 -13.76 4.52 -2.19
N PHE A 303 -12.82 3.93 -1.47
CA PHE A 303 -11.60 3.38 -2.06
C PHE A 303 -11.91 2.29 -3.11
N LYS A 304 -12.88 1.39 -2.82
CA LYS A 304 -13.29 0.36 -3.79
C LYS A 304 -13.78 0.96 -5.10
N GLN A 305 -14.47 2.09 -5.08
CA GLN A 305 -14.90 2.80 -6.30
C GLN A 305 -13.70 3.37 -7.07
N VAL A 306 -12.72 3.95 -6.36
CA VAL A 306 -11.46 4.42 -6.97
C VAL A 306 -10.72 3.26 -7.64
N HIS A 307 -10.54 2.16 -6.93
CA HIS A 307 -9.89 0.95 -7.42
C HIS A 307 -10.60 0.40 -8.68
N GLN A 308 -11.92 0.23 -8.61
CA GLN A 308 -12.72 -0.26 -9.74
C GLN A 308 -12.60 0.65 -10.96
N TRP A 309 -12.66 1.97 -10.77
CA TRP A 309 -12.49 2.91 -11.86
C TRP A 309 -11.11 2.79 -12.52
N LEU A 310 -10.05 2.65 -11.72
CA LEU A 310 -8.68 2.47 -12.22
C LEU A 310 -8.52 1.15 -12.99
N ASP A 311 -9.11 0.07 -12.50
CA ASP A 311 -9.10 -1.25 -13.14
C ASP A 311 -9.82 -1.21 -14.50
N GLU A 312 -11.05 -0.72 -14.54
CA GLU A 312 -11.86 -0.58 -15.75
C GLU A 312 -11.21 0.30 -16.83
N ASN A 313 -10.35 1.24 -16.43
CA ASN A 313 -9.63 2.14 -17.33
C ASN A 313 -8.17 1.71 -17.59
N GLY A 314 -7.74 0.53 -17.11
CA GLY A 314 -6.42 -0.06 -17.40
C GLY A 314 -5.24 0.59 -16.69
N TYR A 315 -5.47 1.28 -15.56
CA TYR A 315 -4.40 1.92 -14.78
C TYR A 315 -3.73 1.02 -13.75
N LEU A 316 -4.31 -0.16 -13.44
CA LEU A 316 -3.79 -1.09 -12.44
C LEU A 316 -2.84 -2.15 -13.00
N GLU A 317 -2.79 -2.38 -14.32
CA GLU A 317 -1.92 -3.40 -14.95
C GLU A 317 -0.42 -3.22 -14.62
N ASN A 318 0.01 -2.02 -14.27
CA ASN A 318 1.38 -1.68 -13.90
C ASN A 318 1.57 -1.34 -12.41
N ALA A 319 0.55 -1.53 -11.57
CA ALA A 319 0.67 -1.26 -10.14
C ALA A 319 1.42 -2.40 -9.44
N PRO A 320 2.41 -2.11 -8.56
CA PRO A 320 3.09 -3.16 -7.80
C PRO A 320 2.08 -3.84 -6.86
N GLY A 321 1.79 -5.11 -7.14
CA GLY A 321 1.10 -6.10 -6.31
C GLY A 321 -0.07 -5.59 -5.44
N SER A 322 -1.30 -5.76 -5.90
CA SER A 322 -2.52 -5.62 -5.09
C SER A 322 -2.62 -6.77 -4.07
N GLY A 323 -1.78 -6.74 -3.04
CA GLY A 323 -1.92 -7.63 -1.89
C GLY A 323 -2.94 -7.04 -0.90
N ASN A 324 -4.06 -7.73 -0.69
CA ASN A 324 -4.98 -7.49 0.43
C ASN A 324 -4.27 -7.75 1.77
N ASN A 325 -3.39 -6.86 2.18
CA ASN A 325 -2.76 -6.93 3.50
C ASN A 325 -3.22 -5.75 4.36
N CYS A 326 -4.35 -5.94 5.05
CA CYS A 326 -4.65 -5.23 6.29
C CYS A 326 -3.82 -5.82 7.46
N GLY A 327 -2.67 -6.42 7.18
CA GLY A 327 -1.77 -7.00 8.17
C GLY A 327 -0.70 -6.01 8.56
N VAL A 328 -0.73 -5.57 9.83
CA VAL A 328 0.40 -4.93 10.51
C VAL A 328 1.41 -6.01 10.91
#